data_ba5ae6f76d9511dd703706cd4f3b5798
#
_entry.id   ba5ae6f76d9511dd703706cd4f3b5798
#
_cell.length_a   1.000
_cell.length_b   1.000
_cell.length_c   1.000
_cell.angle_alpha   90.00
_cell.angle_beta   90.00
_cell.angle_gamma   90.00
#
_symmetry.space_group_name_H-M   'P 1'
#
loop_
_entity.id
_entity.type
_entity.pdbx_description
1 polymer ?
#
loop_
_entity_poly.entity_id
_entity_poly.type
_entity_poly.pdbx_seq_one_letter_code
_entity_poly.pdbx_strand_id
1 'polypeptide(L)'
;MRFFKSDNTAAVSREILQAIERANTGPAVAYGADRWSESLDRVFGEFFGTEVRVFAVASGTAANSLAIATFCPPWGTVLTHAEAHIERDECGAPEFFTGGAKLSLISGAGAKILPADLATRLTWFEPHVHGVQPRILSITQATERGAIYTPQEIATLAKIAHEHDMAVHVDGARFANALVAQNADAADLTWKAGVDVLSFGVIKNGGMNAEAVVFFDPTRVADFEFRRKRAGQLLCKGRYAAVQLLAYLESGMWQHNALRANRLAARIAAAAPQWLSEPLATNQVFMKLGEERIVPLSKDFGFYPWGPAGSGEARFVCSWDTPDEDVDALCAALAKLK
;
A
#
# COMPACT_ATOMS: atom_id res chain seq x y z
N MET A 1 27.00 -3.51 4.07
CA MET A 1 25.85 -3.56 5.01
C MET A 1 24.71 -4.25 4.28
N ARG A 2 24.09 -5.25 4.88
CA ARG A 2 22.96 -6.00 4.33
C ARG A 2 21.66 -5.25 4.64
N PHE A 3 20.80 -5.05 3.62
CA PHE A 3 19.65 -4.13 3.75
C PHE A 3 18.35 -4.86 4.00
N PHE A 4 17.71 -4.56 5.14
CA PHE A 4 16.36 -5.01 5.53
C PHE A 4 15.50 -3.83 6.03
N LYS A 5 15.84 -2.59 5.61
CA LYS A 5 15.12 -1.38 6.08
C LYS A 5 13.74 -1.25 5.45
N SER A 6 13.69 -1.37 4.12
CA SER A 6 12.48 -1.15 3.35
C SER A 6 12.60 -1.74 1.96
N ASP A 7 11.49 -2.23 1.43
CA ASP A 7 11.31 -2.61 0.03
C ASP A 7 11.37 -1.42 -0.94
N ASN A 8 11.30 -0.18 -0.45
CA ASN A 8 11.61 1.03 -1.25
C ASN A 8 13.06 1.11 -1.71
N THR A 9 13.97 0.33 -1.11
CA THR A 9 15.38 0.33 -1.48
C THR A 9 15.73 -0.68 -2.58
N ALA A 10 14.76 -1.49 -2.99
CA ALA A 10 14.90 -2.47 -4.06
C ALA A 10 15.23 -1.81 -5.41
N ALA A 11 15.94 -2.54 -6.25
CA ALA A 11 16.18 -2.13 -7.62
C ALA A 11 14.89 -2.14 -8.45
N VAL A 12 14.95 -1.53 -9.63
CA VAL A 12 13.88 -1.66 -10.63
C VAL A 12 14.03 -3.00 -11.34
N SER A 13 12.94 -3.75 -11.49
CA SER A 13 13.00 -5.04 -12.15
C SER A 13 13.33 -4.91 -13.64
N ARG A 14 13.93 -5.98 -14.19
CA ARG A 14 14.38 -6.01 -15.57
C ARG A 14 13.23 -5.86 -16.56
N GLU A 15 12.08 -6.43 -16.27
CA GLU A 15 10.87 -6.37 -17.08
C GLU A 15 10.37 -4.94 -17.25
N ILE A 16 10.41 -4.15 -16.16
CA ILE A 16 10.06 -2.72 -16.17
C ILE A 16 11.04 -1.92 -17.02
N LEU A 17 12.36 -2.11 -16.82
CA LEU A 17 13.39 -1.41 -17.61
C LEU A 17 13.24 -1.72 -19.12
N GLN A 18 13.02 -2.97 -19.47
CA GLN A 18 12.79 -3.38 -20.86
C GLN A 18 11.50 -2.79 -21.43
N ALA A 19 10.43 -2.68 -20.63
CA ALA A 19 9.19 -2.05 -21.08
C ALA A 19 9.38 -0.55 -21.37
N ILE A 20 10.11 0.15 -20.49
CA ILE A 20 10.49 1.56 -20.70
C ILE A 20 11.32 1.71 -21.98
N GLU A 21 12.32 0.85 -22.21
CA GLU A 21 13.17 0.86 -23.41
C GLU A 21 12.34 0.66 -24.67
N ARG A 22 11.45 -0.36 -24.68
CA ARG A 22 10.55 -0.61 -25.83
C ARG A 22 9.61 0.55 -26.12
N ALA A 23 9.15 1.26 -25.11
CA ALA A 23 8.28 2.43 -25.26
C ALA A 23 9.03 3.70 -25.64
N ASN A 24 10.37 3.71 -25.54
CA ASN A 24 11.20 4.89 -25.85
C ASN A 24 11.49 5.01 -27.37
N THR A 25 10.45 4.92 -28.18
CA THR A 25 10.53 5.00 -29.65
C THR A 25 9.55 6.01 -30.22
N GLY A 26 10.05 6.96 -31.02
CA GLY A 26 9.23 7.94 -31.70
C GLY A 26 8.42 8.87 -30.80
N PRO A 27 7.61 9.76 -31.38
CA PRO A 27 6.69 10.63 -30.65
C PRO A 27 5.46 9.83 -30.18
N ALA A 28 4.90 10.24 -29.05
CA ALA A 28 3.59 9.78 -28.55
C ALA A 28 2.82 11.00 -28.00
N VAL A 29 1.50 10.92 -28.03
CA VAL A 29 0.64 11.97 -27.49
C VAL A 29 0.94 12.15 -25.99
N ALA A 30 0.98 13.41 -25.54
CA ALA A 30 1.31 13.73 -24.15
C ALA A 30 0.11 13.59 -23.21
N TYR A 31 0.39 13.65 -21.89
CA TYR A 31 -0.59 13.78 -20.83
C TYR A 31 -1.60 12.61 -20.75
N GLY A 32 -1.14 11.39 -21.02
CA GLY A 32 -1.95 10.19 -20.85
C GLY A 32 -2.89 9.86 -22.01
N ALA A 33 -2.80 10.59 -23.14
CA ALA A 33 -3.52 10.28 -24.38
C ALA A 33 -2.64 9.46 -25.35
N ASP A 34 -1.70 8.70 -24.83
CA ASP A 34 -0.91 7.73 -25.58
C ASP A 34 -1.52 6.32 -25.45
N ARG A 35 -1.23 5.46 -26.42
CA ARG A 35 -1.79 4.10 -26.51
C ARG A 35 -1.57 3.23 -25.27
N TRP A 36 -0.48 3.44 -24.53
CA TRP A 36 -0.18 2.66 -23.32
C TRP A 36 -1.05 3.14 -22.16
N SER A 37 -1.19 4.48 -21.98
CA SER A 37 -2.07 5.04 -20.97
C SER A 37 -3.54 4.65 -21.23
N GLU A 38 -3.99 4.67 -22.49
CA GLU A 38 -5.33 4.23 -22.90
C GLU A 38 -5.59 2.74 -22.66
N SER A 39 -4.54 1.92 -22.59
CA SER A 39 -4.67 0.47 -22.32
C SER A 39 -4.82 0.13 -20.84
N LEU A 40 -4.60 1.07 -19.92
CA LEU A 40 -4.61 0.79 -18.48
C LEU A 40 -5.95 0.25 -18.01
N ASP A 41 -7.05 0.89 -18.37
CA ASP A 41 -8.40 0.48 -17.94
C ASP A 41 -8.68 -0.97 -18.34
N ARG A 42 -8.32 -1.35 -19.57
CA ARG A 42 -8.50 -2.71 -20.07
C ARG A 42 -7.65 -3.73 -19.30
N VAL A 43 -6.34 -3.49 -19.15
CA VAL A 43 -5.42 -4.46 -18.51
C VAL A 43 -5.74 -4.62 -17.03
N PHE A 44 -6.03 -3.52 -16.34
CA PHE A 44 -6.47 -3.59 -14.95
C PHE A 44 -7.87 -4.20 -14.82
N GLY A 45 -8.78 -3.91 -15.76
CA GLY A 45 -10.10 -4.54 -15.80
C GLY A 45 -10.01 -6.06 -15.95
N GLU A 46 -9.12 -6.56 -16.79
CA GLU A 46 -8.83 -8.01 -16.92
C GLU A 46 -8.26 -8.58 -15.61
N PHE A 47 -7.35 -7.85 -14.94
CA PHE A 47 -6.74 -8.28 -13.67
C PHE A 47 -7.75 -8.32 -12.51
N PHE A 48 -8.67 -7.36 -12.43
CA PHE A 48 -9.70 -7.30 -11.37
C PHE A 48 -11.00 -8.02 -11.73
N GLY A 49 -11.17 -8.43 -12.99
CA GLY A 49 -12.40 -9.09 -13.46
C GLY A 49 -13.63 -8.19 -13.46
N THR A 50 -13.47 -6.88 -13.64
CA THR A 50 -14.54 -5.88 -13.70
C THR A 50 -14.09 -4.64 -14.48
N GLU A 51 -15.04 -3.81 -14.89
CA GLU A 51 -14.74 -2.49 -15.44
C GLU A 51 -14.11 -1.60 -14.36
N VAL A 52 -13.03 -0.90 -14.70
CA VAL A 52 -12.32 0.01 -13.81
C VAL A 52 -11.90 1.27 -14.53
N ARG A 53 -11.61 2.32 -13.77
CA ARG A 53 -10.93 3.52 -14.26
C ARG A 53 -9.58 3.67 -13.56
N VAL A 54 -8.51 3.79 -14.34
CA VAL A 54 -7.12 3.72 -13.83
C VAL A 54 -6.33 4.97 -14.17
N PHE A 55 -5.66 5.52 -13.17
CA PHE A 55 -4.81 6.69 -13.34
C PHE A 55 -3.42 6.45 -12.79
N ALA A 56 -2.40 6.55 -13.65
CA ALA A 56 -1.02 6.49 -13.21
C ALA A 56 -0.61 7.78 -12.48
N VAL A 57 0.08 7.62 -11.35
CA VAL A 57 0.69 8.70 -10.55
C VAL A 57 2.12 8.32 -10.17
N ALA A 58 2.92 9.25 -9.65
CA ALA A 58 4.35 9.03 -9.46
C ALA A 58 4.73 8.45 -8.09
N SER A 59 3.81 8.40 -7.12
CA SER A 59 4.09 7.93 -5.75
C SER A 59 2.84 7.44 -5.04
N GLY A 60 3.02 6.60 -4.00
CA GLY A 60 1.95 6.14 -3.12
C GLY A 60 1.25 7.28 -2.39
N THR A 61 2.00 8.26 -1.88
CA THR A 61 1.44 9.46 -1.24
C THR A 61 0.50 10.23 -2.17
N ALA A 62 0.88 10.36 -3.46
CA ALA A 62 0.00 10.99 -4.44
C ALA A 62 -1.25 10.14 -4.71
N ALA A 63 -1.09 8.81 -4.78
CA ALA A 63 -2.22 7.90 -4.97
C ALA A 63 -3.22 8.00 -3.81
N ASN A 64 -2.75 7.88 -2.56
CA ASN A 64 -3.57 7.95 -1.36
C ASN A 64 -4.28 9.30 -1.24
N SER A 65 -3.52 10.39 -1.31
CA SER A 65 -4.05 11.73 -1.10
C SER A 65 -5.10 12.13 -2.15
N LEU A 66 -4.88 11.78 -3.42
CA LEU A 66 -5.81 12.11 -4.50
C LEU A 66 -7.03 11.19 -4.52
N ALA A 67 -6.87 9.90 -4.21
CA ALA A 67 -7.98 8.98 -4.03
C ALA A 67 -8.91 9.45 -2.92
N ILE A 68 -8.36 9.75 -1.74
CA ILE A 68 -9.09 10.26 -0.59
C ILE A 68 -9.78 11.59 -0.91
N ALA A 69 -9.08 12.53 -1.55
CA ALA A 69 -9.63 13.84 -1.90
C ALA A 69 -10.81 13.79 -2.89
N THR A 70 -10.95 12.69 -3.63
CA THR A 70 -12.10 12.50 -4.54
C THR A 70 -13.41 12.29 -3.78
N PHE A 71 -13.35 11.65 -2.62
CA PHE A 71 -14.52 11.29 -1.82
C PHE A 71 -14.71 12.16 -0.57
N CYS A 72 -13.66 12.83 -0.10
CA CYS A 72 -13.68 13.56 1.16
C CYS A 72 -13.59 15.09 0.93
N PRO A 73 -14.67 15.85 1.11
CA PRO A 73 -14.63 17.31 1.05
C PRO A 73 -13.92 17.91 2.27
N PRO A 74 -13.56 19.21 2.27
CA PRO A 74 -12.85 19.86 3.37
C PRO A 74 -13.49 19.73 4.75
N TRP A 75 -14.81 19.63 4.83
CA TRP A 75 -15.58 19.43 6.06
C TRP A 75 -15.82 17.94 6.39
N GLY A 76 -15.21 17.05 5.63
CA GLY A 76 -15.26 15.62 5.86
C GLY A 76 -14.22 15.13 6.86
N THR A 77 -14.31 13.86 7.20
CA THR A 77 -13.25 13.14 7.92
C THR A 77 -12.99 11.78 7.30
N VAL A 78 -11.73 11.39 7.35
CA VAL A 78 -11.22 10.08 6.96
C VAL A 78 -11.07 9.23 8.21
N LEU A 79 -11.77 8.11 8.31
CA LEU A 79 -11.52 7.14 9.37
C LEU A 79 -10.38 6.23 8.94
N THR A 80 -9.35 6.12 9.76
CA THR A 80 -8.16 5.31 9.45
C THR A 80 -7.49 4.80 10.72
N HIS A 81 -6.56 3.85 10.57
CA HIS A 81 -5.80 3.36 11.72
C HIS A 81 -4.76 4.40 12.18
N ALA A 82 -4.48 4.44 13.50
CA ALA A 82 -3.53 5.39 14.09
C ALA A 82 -2.07 5.19 13.62
N GLU A 83 -1.73 4.01 13.09
CA GLU A 83 -0.43 3.73 12.48
C GLU A 83 -0.45 3.79 10.95
N ALA A 84 -1.59 4.18 10.32
CA ALA A 84 -1.69 4.25 8.86
C ALA A 84 -0.65 5.21 8.27
N HIS A 85 -0.09 4.86 7.12
CA HIS A 85 0.92 5.67 6.43
C HIS A 85 0.43 7.10 6.16
N ILE A 86 -0.85 7.27 5.82
CA ILE A 86 -1.49 8.58 5.59
C ILE A 86 -1.49 9.47 6.83
N GLU A 87 -1.46 8.90 8.04
CA GLU A 87 -1.34 9.64 9.29
C GLU A 87 0.12 9.91 9.66
N ARG A 88 1.00 8.90 9.47
CA ARG A 88 2.35 8.91 10.07
C ARG A 88 3.43 9.45 9.17
N ASP A 89 3.36 9.17 7.87
CA ASP A 89 4.50 9.27 6.96
C ASP A 89 4.20 9.99 5.64
N GLU A 90 3.09 10.78 5.57
CA GLU A 90 2.73 11.56 4.37
C GLU A 90 2.68 13.08 4.60
N CYS A 91 3.20 13.54 5.75
CA CYS A 91 3.40 14.97 6.05
C CYS A 91 2.13 15.83 5.86
N GLY A 92 0.94 15.29 6.18
CA GLY A 92 -0.34 16.00 6.02
C GLY A 92 -0.79 16.15 4.56
N ALA A 93 -0.28 15.34 3.63
CA ALA A 93 -0.68 15.40 2.24
C ALA A 93 -2.18 15.09 2.02
N PRO A 94 -2.79 14.09 2.67
CA PRO A 94 -4.23 13.88 2.57
C PRO A 94 -5.04 15.09 3.00
N GLU A 95 -4.69 15.74 4.12
CA GLU A 95 -5.36 16.96 4.62
C GLU A 95 -5.17 18.12 3.64
N PHE A 96 -3.98 18.27 3.06
CA PHE A 96 -3.69 19.31 2.08
C PHE A 96 -4.54 19.14 0.82
N PHE A 97 -4.59 17.95 0.22
CA PHE A 97 -5.30 17.72 -1.03
C PHE A 97 -6.81 17.64 -0.88
N THR A 98 -7.33 17.29 0.31
CA THR A 98 -8.76 17.40 0.63
C THR A 98 -9.19 18.83 0.93
N GLY A 99 -8.25 19.75 1.16
CA GLY A 99 -8.53 21.13 1.55
C GLY A 99 -8.82 21.29 3.04
N GLY A 100 -8.35 20.36 3.89
CA GLY A 100 -8.44 20.45 5.34
C GLY A 100 -9.32 19.39 6.02
N ALA A 101 -9.68 18.31 5.35
CA ALA A 101 -10.38 17.20 6.01
C ALA A 101 -9.52 16.61 7.14
N LYS A 102 -10.17 16.18 8.22
CA LYS A 102 -9.48 15.58 9.37
C LYS A 102 -9.26 14.08 9.18
N LEU A 103 -8.18 13.54 9.75
CA LEU A 103 -8.07 12.12 10.01
C LEU A 103 -8.67 11.80 11.38
N SER A 104 -9.57 10.82 11.43
CA SER A 104 -10.18 10.28 12.65
C SER A 104 -9.60 8.91 12.95
N LEU A 105 -8.73 8.85 13.96
CA LEU A 105 -7.89 7.68 14.20
C LEU A 105 -8.64 6.62 15.01
N ILE A 106 -8.42 5.37 14.62
CA ILE A 106 -8.90 4.15 15.29
C ILE A 106 -7.66 3.31 15.59
N SER A 107 -7.58 2.75 16.80
CA SER A 107 -6.50 1.85 17.18
C SER A 107 -6.94 0.40 17.03
N GLY A 108 -5.97 -0.51 16.86
CA GLY A 108 -6.22 -1.96 16.79
C GLY A 108 -4.91 -2.74 16.67
N ALA A 109 -4.93 -4.00 17.06
CA ALA A 109 -3.78 -4.88 16.97
C ALA A 109 -3.39 -5.14 15.50
N GLY A 110 -2.08 -5.25 15.23
CA GLY A 110 -1.57 -5.48 13.89
C GLY A 110 -1.85 -4.33 12.90
N ALA A 111 -2.12 -3.12 13.42
CA ALA A 111 -2.58 -1.96 12.63
C ALA A 111 -3.87 -2.24 11.84
N LYS A 112 -4.75 -3.08 12.34
CA LYS A 112 -6.07 -3.39 11.77
C LYS A 112 -7.19 -2.68 12.53
N ILE A 113 -8.17 -2.17 11.79
CA ILE A 113 -9.43 -1.66 12.34
C ILE A 113 -10.40 -2.83 12.51
N LEU A 114 -10.96 -3.00 13.70
CA LEU A 114 -12.01 -3.99 13.94
C LEU A 114 -13.39 -3.37 13.66
N PRO A 115 -14.35 -4.16 13.16
CA PRO A 115 -15.72 -3.68 12.89
C PRO A 115 -16.40 -3.02 14.10
N ALA A 116 -16.19 -3.55 15.32
CA ALA A 116 -16.73 -2.99 16.55
C ALA A 116 -16.13 -1.61 16.87
N ASP A 117 -14.83 -1.42 16.62
CA ASP A 117 -14.15 -0.14 16.87
C ASP A 117 -14.59 0.92 15.84
N LEU A 118 -14.77 0.51 14.58
CA LEU A 118 -15.33 1.38 13.54
C LEU A 118 -16.76 1.83 13.92
N ALA A 119 -17.63 0.87 14.29
CA ALA A 119 -18.99 1.17 14.69
C ALA A 119 -19.03 2.10 15.90
N THR A 120 -18.21 1.84 16.92
CA THR A 120 -18.06 2.72 18.11
C THR A 120 -17.58 4.12 17.71
N ARG A 121 -16.58 4.22 16.82
CA ARG A 121 -16.06 5.52 16.39
C ARG A 121 -17.12 6.32 15.63
N LEU A 122 -17.97 5.68 14.86
CA LEU A 122 -19.04 6.32 14.10
C LEU A 122 -20.11 6.96 15.00
N THR A 123 -20.36 6.44 16.21
CA THR A 123 -21.31 7.06 17.16
C THR A 123 -20.88 8.44 17.66
N TRP A 124 -19.63 8.85 17.41
CA TRP A 124 -19.12 10.16 17.85
C TRP A 124 -19.45 11.29 16.86
N PHE A 125 -19.99 10.95 15.68
CA PHE A 125 -20.32 11.92 14.66
C PHE A 125 -21.83 12.17 14.64
N GLU A 126 -22.20 13.39 14.99
CA GLU A 126 -23.59 13.83 14.91
C GLU A 126 -23.81 14.60 13.58
N PRO A 127 -24.98 14.47 12.93
CA PRO A 127 -25.27 15.11 11.65
C PRO A 127 -25.62 16.59 11.83
N HIS A 128 -24.64 17.42 12.21
CA HIS A 128 -24.79 18.87 12.37
C HIS A 128 -23.55 19.64 11.87
N VAL A 129 -23.70 20.94 11.64
CA VAL A 129 -22.70 21.82 11.03
C VAL A 129 -21.47 22.11 11.90
N HIS A 130 -21.51 21.79 13.19
CA HIS A 130 -20.38 22.04 14.11
C HIS A 130 -19.33 20.94 14.10
N GLY A 131 -19.65 19.76 13.54
CA GLY A 131 -18.75 18.61 13.48
C GLY A 131 -18.39 18.22 12.04
N VAL A 132 -17.18 17.71 11.84
CA VAL A 132 -16.82 17.06 10.57
C VAL A 132 -17.68 15.80 10.35
N GLN A 133 -17.93 15.46 9.09
CA GLN A 133 -18.78 14.33 8.75
C GLN A 133 -17.94 13.18 8.19
N PRO A 134 -18.16 11.93 8.60
CA PRO A 134 -17.51 10.74 8.02
C PRO A 134 -17.76 10.67 6.51
N ARG A 135 -16.69 10.46 5.73
CA ARG A 135 -16.80 10.39 4.26
C ARG A 135 -16.06 9.24 3.63
N ILE A 136 -14.99 8.77 4.31
CA ILE A 136 -14.19 7.68 3.76
C ILE A 136 -13.59 6.85 4.91
N LEU A 137 -13.61 5.54 4.75
CA LEU A 137 -12.81 4.60 5.52
C LEU A 137 -11.57 4.27 4.70
N SER A 138 -10.38 4.48 5.27
CA SER A 138 -9.11 4.12 4.65
C SER A 138 -8.43 3.02 5.46
N ILE A 139 -8.17 1.88 4.83
CA ILE A 139 -7.43 0.75 5.41
C ILE A 139 -6.19 0.45 4.57
N THR A 140 -5.17 -0.17 5.16
CA THR A 140 -3.92 -0.51 4.47
C THR A 140 -3.79 -2.01 4.25
N GLN A 141 -3.43 -2.44 3.05
CA GLN A 141 -3.27 -3.84 2.68
C GLN A 141 -1.93 -4.07 1.94
N ALA A 142 -0.94 -4.75 2.53
CA ALA A 142 -0.87 -5.17 3.94
C ALA A 142 -0.62 -3.99 4.87
N THR A 143 -1.02 -4.11 6.15
CA THR A 143 -0.89 -3.05 7.15
C THR A 143 0.56 -2.68 7.43
N GLU A 144 0.76 -1.56 8.12
CA GLU A 144 2.09 -1.06 8.53
C GLU A 144 2.81 -2.02 9.47
N ARG A 145 2.06 -2.93 10.13
CA ARG A 145 2.59 -4.01 10.95
C ARG A 145 2.62 -5.38 10.24
N GLY A 146 2.48 -5.38 8.92
CA GLY A 146 2.57 -6.58 8.08
C GLY A 146 1.37 -7.52 8.16
N ALA A 147 0.33 -7.18 8.91
CA ALA A 147 -0.90 -7.97 8.96
C ALA A 147 -1.71 -7.79 7.66
N ILE A 148 -2.65 -8.69 7.43
CA ILE A 148 -3.55 -8.66 6.27
C ILE A 148 -5.01 -8.68 6.70
N TYR A 149 -5.85 -7.97 5.95
CA TYR A 149 -7.28 -8.14 6.02
C TYR A 149 -7.72 -9.27 5.09
N THR A 150 -8.53 -10.18 5.58
CA THR A 150 -9.21 -11.17 4.74
C THR A 150 -10.32 -10.51 3.92
N PRO A 151 -10.78 -11.12 2.81
CA PRO A 151 -11.94 -10.61 2.06
C PRO A 151 -13.17 -10.38 2.94
N GLN A 152 -13.43 -11.28 3.89
CA GLN A 152 -14.56 -11.16 4.81
C GLN A 152 -14.42 -9.98 5.78
N GLU A 153 -13.21 -9.71 6.28
CA GLU A 153 -12.96 -8.56 7.15
C GLU A 153 -13.15 -7.26 6.37
N ILE A 154 -12.63 -7.17 5.13
CA ILE A 154 -12.84 -5.99 4.26
C ILE A 154 -14.33 -5.80 4.02
N ALA A 155 -15.05 -6.86 3.63
CA ALA A 155 -16.49 -6.78 3.34
C ALA A 155 -17.32 -6.33 4.56
N THR A 156 -16.95 -6.77 5.76
CA THR A 156 -17.61 -6.35 6.99
C THR A 156 -17.41 -4.86 7.29
N LEU A 157 -16.17 -4.37 7.13
CA LEU A 157 -15.84 -2.96 7.29
C LEU A 157 -16.49 -2.10 6.21
N ALA A 158 -16.47 -2.55 4.96
CA ALA A 158 -17.08 -1.86 3.83
C ALA A 158 -18.60 -1.73 4.00
N LYS A 159 -19.26 -2.78 4.46
CA LYS A 159 -20.70 -2.74 4.76
C LYS A 159 -21.02 -1.65 5.78
N ILE A 160 -20.29 -1.58 6.89
CA ILE A 160 -20.48 -0.54 7.90
C ILE A 160 -20.23 0.85 7.31
N ALA A 161 -19.16 1.00 6.51
CA ALA A 161 -18.85 2.27 5.87
C ALA A 161 -19.97 2.73 4.92
N HIS A 162 -20.45 1.85 4.06
CA HIS A 162 -21.51 2.16 3.10
C HIS A 162 -22.86 2.46 3.77
N GLU A 163 -23.19 1.78 4.89
CA GLU A 163 -24.39 2.11 5.70
C GLU A 163 -24.34 3.53 6.29
N HIS A 164 -23.17 4.18 6.28
CA HIS A 164 -22.95 5.56 6.73
C HIS A 164 -22.54 6.51 5.59
N ASP A 165 -22.88 6.19 4.34
CA ASP A 165 -22.56 6.99 3.14
C ASP A 165 -21.06 7.30 2.99
N MET A 166 -20.21 6.43 3.47
CA MET A 166 -18.74 6.54 3.34
C MET A 166 -18.24 5.68 2.18
N ALA A 167 -17.24 6.19 1.45
CA ALA A 167 -16.47 5.37 0.52
C ALA A 167 -15.42 4.53 1.26
N VAL A 168 -14.93 3.47 0.63
CA VAL A 168 -13.85 2.62 1.12
C VAL A 168 -12.63 2.74 0.23
N HIS A 169 -11.54 3.24 0.81
CA HIS A 169 -10.21 3.32 0.21
C HIS A 169 -9.31 2.24 0.78
N VAL A 170 -8.53 1.60 -0.09
CA VAL A 170 -7.44 0.69 0.30
C VAL A 170 -6.11 1.30 -0.13
N ASP A 171 -5.23 1.57 0.84
CA ASP A 171 -3.81 1.75 0.56
C ASP A 171 -3.20 0.37 0.26
N GLY A 172 -2.94 0.12 -1.00
CA GLY A 172 -2.40 -1.13 -1.52
C GLY A 172 -0.89 -1.08 -1.79
N ALA A 173 -0.11 -0.32 -1.01
CA ALA A 173 1.35 -0.22 -1.18
C ALA A 173 2.05 -1.59 -1.20
N ARG A 174 1.45 -2.61 -0.55
CA ARG A 174 1.91 -4.01 -0.57
C ARG A 174 0.77 -4.98 -0.93
N PHE A 175 -0.12 -4.54 -1.82
CA PHE A 175 -1.28 -5.32 -2.25
C PHE A 175 -0.88 -6.68 -2.84
N ALA A 176 0.16 -6.72 -3.67
CA ALA A 176 0.68 -7.97 -4.24
C ALA A 176 1.12 -8.97 -3.16
N ASN A 177 1.81 -8.50 -2.10
CA ASN A 177 2.22 -9.35 -0.98
C ASN A 177 1.03 -9.95 -0.24
N ALA A 178 -0.04 -9.17 -0.06
CA ALA A 178 -1.27 -9.63 0.58
C ALA A 178 -2.05 -10.63 -0.30
N LEU A 179 -2.10 -10.41 -1.62
CA LEU A 179 -2.73 -11.34 -2.59
C LEU A 179 -2.08 -12.72 -2.53
N VAL A 180 -0.73 -12.76 -2.68
CA VAL A 180 -0.02 -14.05 -2.70
C VAL A 180 -0.04 -14.74 -1.34
N ALA A 181 -0.07 -13.98 -0.23
CA ALA A 181 -0.13 -14.55 1.11
C ALA A 181 -1.46 -15.28 1.38
N GLN A 182 -2.55 -14.80 0.77
CA GLN A 182 -3.88 -15.38 0.93
C GLN A 182 -4.26 -16.33 -0.20
N ASN A 183 -3.43 -16.43 -1.24
CA ASN A 183 -3.80 -17.11 -2.51
C ASN A 183 -5.19 -16.66 -3.00
N ALA A 184 -5.44 -15.36 -2.93
CA ALA A 184 -6.73 -14.74 -3.24
C ALA A 184 -6.70 -14.09 -4.63
N ASP A 185 -7.89 -13.99 -5.25
CA ASP A 185 -8.07 -13.17 -6.44
C ASP A 185 -8.10 -11.68 -6.07
N ALA A 186 -7.61 -10.83 -6.99
CA ALA A 186 -7.61 -9.38 -6.76
C ALA A 186 -9.02 -8.82 -6.57
N ALA A 187 -10.00 -9.38 -7.24
CA ALA A 187 -11.42 -9.04 -7.10
C ALA A 187 -11.94 -9.25 -5.68
N ASP A 188 -11.52 -10.34 -5.02
CA ASP A 188 -12.03 -10.72 -3.71
C ASP A 188 -11.51 -9.82 -2.58
N LEU A 189 -10.29 -9.24 -2.75
CA LEU A 189 -9.70 -8.27 -1.82
C LEU A 189 -10.06 -6.82 -2.15
N THR A 190 -10.91 -6.58 -3.18
CA THR A 190 -11.26 -5.24 -3.64
C THR A 190 -12.77 -5.08 -3.85
N TRP A 191 -13.22 -4.90 -5.07
CA TRP A 191 -14.58 -4.51 -5.38
C TRP A 191 -15.65 -5.49 -4.90
N LYS A 192 -15.40 -6.80 -4.93
CA LYS A 192 -16.33 -7.79 -4.37
C LYS A 192 -16.46 -7.68 -2.83
N ALA A 193 -15.43 -7.19 -2.17
CA ALA A 193 -15.46 -6.90 -0.73
C ALA A 193 -15.97 -5.48 -0.42
N GLY A 194 -16.37 -4.70 -1.43
CA GLY A 194 -16.92 -3.36 -1.25
C GLY A 194 -15.91 -2.23 -1.25
N VAL A 195 -14.70 -2.42 -1.80
CA VAL A 195 -13.73 -1.34 -1.98
C VAL A 195 -14.15 -0.45 -3.15
N ASP A 196 -14.19 0.87 -2.95
CA ASP A 196 -14.53 1.87 -3.97
C ASP A 196 -13.30 2.32 -4.77
N VAL A 197 -12.15 2.46 -4.09
CA VAL A 197 -10.90 2.93 -4.71
C VAL A 197 -9.68 2.29 -4.07
N LEU A 198 -8.71 1.94 -4.90
CA LEU A 198 -7.44 1.32 -4.49
C LEU A 198 -6.25 2.18 -4.93
N SER A 199 -5.35 2.50 -4.02
CA SER A 199 -3.99 2.91 -4.33
C SER A 199 -3.17 1.66 -4.61
N PHE A 200 -2.94 1.34 -5.90
CA PHE A 200 -2.28 0.10 -6.30
C PHE A 200 -0.77 0.27 -6.35
N GLY A 201 -0.07 -0.38 -5.42
CA GLY A 201 1.38 -0.28 -5.23
C GLY A 201 2.18 -1.16 -6.19
N VAL A 202 3.16 -0.55 -6.87
CA VAL A 202 4.08 -1.22 -7.80
C VAL A 202 5.54 -0.96 -7.43
N ILE A 203 5.87 0.22 -6.90
CA ILE A 203 7.25 0.65 -6.62
C ILE A 203 7.96 -0.33 -5.69
N LYS A 204 7.35 -0.72 -4.57
CA LYS A 204 7.94 -1.63 -3.58
C LYS A 204 8.17 -3.04 -4.09
N ASN A 205 7.54 -3.40 -5.21
CA ASN A 205 7.58 -4.74 -5.77
C ASN A 205 8.23 -4.79 -7.17
N GLY A 206 9.14 -3.86 -7.46
CA GLY A 206 9.96 -3.85 -8.66
C GLY A 206 9.68 -2.73 -9.64
N GLY A 207 8.74 -1.83 -9.37
CA GLY A 207 8.50 -0.61 -10.15
C GLY A 207 9.55 0.47 -9.92
N MET A 208 9.59 1.46 -10.79
CA MET A 208 10.51 2.59 -10.69
C MET A 208 9.87 3.79 -9.96
N ASN A 209 8.83 4.36 -10.55
CA ASN A 209 8.16 5.57 -10.09
C ASN A 209 6.75 5.70 -10.66
N ALA A 210 6.03 4.59 -10.68
CA ALA A 210 4.64 4.54 -11.09
C ALA A 210 3.81 3.73 -10.10
N GLU A 211 2.71 4.33 -9.66
CA GLU A 211 1.64 3.74 -8.89
C GLU A 211 0.33 3.96 -9.63
N ALA A 212 -0.72 3.22 -9.33
CA ALA A 212 -2.02 3.45 -9.94
C ALA A 212 -3.08 3.79 -8.89
N VAL A 213 -3.99 4.70 -9.23
CA VAL A 213 -5.27 4.85 -8.54
C VAL A 213 -6.32 4.14 -9.37
N VAL A 214 -6.97 3.14 -8.79
CA VAL A 214 -7.95 2.28 -9.44
C VAL A 214 -9.32 2.52 -8.81
N PHE A 215 -10.26 3.03 -9.61
CA PHE A 215 -11.66 3.19 -9.21
C PHE A 215 -12.47 2.02 -9.74
N PHE A 216 -13.26 1.40 -8.87
CA PHE A 216 -14.15 0.29 -9.22
C PHE A 216 -15.54 0.73 -9.66
N ASP A 217 -15.84 2.03 -9.56
CA ASP A 217 -17.01 2.66 -10.16
C ASP A 217 -16.56 3.81 -11.08
N PRO A 218 -16.54 3.61 -12.41
CA PRO A 218 -16.11 4.63 -13.37
C PRO A 218 -16.92 5.92 -13.34
N THR A 219 -18.12 5.92 -12.75
CA THR A 219 -18.99 7.11 -12.67
C THR A 219 -18.54 8.09 -11.57
N ARG A 220 -17.72 7.64 -10.63
CA ARG A 220 -17.29 8.42 -9.46
C ARG A 220 -15.95 9.13 -9.61
N VAL A 221 -15.44 9.28 -10.84
CA VAL A 221 -14.09 9.82 -11.11
C VAL A 221 -14.05 11.26 -11.65
N ALA A 222 -15.18 11.93 -11.79
CA ALA A 222 -15.30 13.20 -12.54
C ALA A 222 -14.28 14.27 -12.14
N ASP A 223 -13.98 14.41 -10.86
CA ASP A 223 -13.06 15.42 -10.36
C ASP A 223 -11.59 14.95 -10.29
N PHE A 224 -11.33 13.65 -10.40
CA PHE A 224 -10.00 13.10 -10.19
C PHE A 224 -8.98 13.61 -11.21
N GLU A 225 -9.35 13.75 -12.47
CA GLU A 225 -8.45 14.24 -13.53
C GLU A 225 -7.98 15.68 -13.25
N PHE A 226 -8.89 16.53 -12.77
CA PHE A 226 -8.54 17.90 -12.37
C PHE A 226 -7.64 17.90 -11.13
N ARG A 227 -7.93 17.09 -10.13
CA ARG A 227 -7.10 16.92 -8.93
C ARG A 227 -5.71 16.41 -9.30
N ARG A 228 -5.62 15.40 -10.15
CA ARG A 228 -4.38 14.85 -10.68
C ARG A 228 -3.53 15.91 -11.40
N LYS A 229 -4.16 16.73 -12.25
CA LYS A 229 -3.48 17.84 -12.94
C LYS A 229 -2.98 18.88 -11.96
N ARG A 230 -3.81 19.33 -11.01
CA ARG A 230 -3.43 20.35 -10.01
C ARG A 230 -2.31 19.88 -9.08
N ALA A 231 -2.25 18.60 -8.77
CA ALA A 231 -1.19 17.98 -7.97
C ALA A 231 0.12 17.73 -8.75
N GLY A 232 0.19 18.08 -10.04
CA GLY A 232 1.36 17.81 -10.87
C GLY A 232 1.54 16.33 -11.25
N GLN A 233 0.52 15.49 -11.01
CA GLN A 233 0.58 14.04 -11.23
C GLN A 233 0.11 13.61 -12.64
N LEU A 234 -0.40 14.54 -13.45
CA LEU A 234 -0.62 14.30 -14.86
C LEU A 234 0.69 14.53 -15.62
N LEU A 235 1.50 13.48 -15.72
CA LEU A 235 2.84 13.53 -16.29
C LEU A 235 2.79 13.82 -17.79
N CYS A 236 3.64 14.74 -18.28
CA CYS A 236 3.71 15.09 -19.70
C CYS A 236 4.00 13.86 -20.57
N LYS A 237 5.01 13.07 -20.20
CA LYS A 237 5.33 11.80 -20.88
C LYS A 237 4.71 10.61 -20.12
N GLY A 238 3.38 10.57 -20.04
CA GLY A 238 2.61 9.58 -19.28
C GLY A 238 2.90 8.13 -19.66
N ARG A 239 3.29 7.90 -20.94
CA ARG A 239 3.65 6.56 -21.45
C ARG A 239 4.66 5.83 -20.56
N TYR A 240 5.64 6.52 -19.94
CA TYR A 240 6.65 5.84 -19.12
C TYR A 240 6.12 5.37 -17.77
N ALA A 241 5.12 6.03 -17.20
CA ALA A 241 4.41 5.50 -16.05
C ALA A 241 3.48 4.35 -16.46
N ALA A 242 2.73 4.52 -17.56
CA ALA A 242 1.79 3.51 -18.04
C ALA A 242 2.48 2.17 -18.38
N VAL A 243 3.60 2.19 -19.08
CA VAL A 243 4.29 0.93 -19.43
C VAL A 243 4.85 0.18 -18.25
N GLN A 244 5.17 0.86 -17.14
CA GLN A 244 5.57 0.18 -15.90
C GLN A 244 4.40 -0.61 -15.32
N LEU A 245 3.22 0.01 -15.26
CA LEU A 245 1.99 -0.61 -14.75
C LEU A 245 1.56 -1.80 -15.63
N LEU A 246 1.58 -1.63 -16.95
CA LEU A 246 1.26 -2.70 -17.90
C LEU A 246 2.24 -3.87 -17.77
N ALA A 247 3.53 -3.61 -17.79
CA ALA A 247 4.55 -4.65 -17.67
C ALA A 247 4.46 -5.39 -16.34
N TYR A 248 4.15 -4.69 -15.26
CA TYR A 248 3.98 -5.26 -13.94
C TYR A 248 2.90 -6.34 -13.89
N LEU A 249 1.76 -6.09 -14.53
CA LEU A 249 0.65 -7.05 -14.58
C LEU A 249 0.84 -8.12 -15.67
N GLU A 250 1.14 -7.71 -16.91
CA GLU A 250 1.19 -8.60 -18.07
C GLU A 250 2.32 -9.63 -18.02
N SER A 251 3.46 -9.30 -17.38
CA SER A 251 4.57 -10.24 -17.22
C SER A 251 4.39 -11.24 -16.07
N GLY A 252 3.44 -11.01 -15.19
CA GLY A 252 3.26 -11.81 -13.97
C GLY A 252 4.35 -11.57 -12.90
N MET A 253 5.27 -10.63 -13.13
CA MET A 253 6.35 -10.32 -12.17
C MET A 253 5.83 -9.93 -10.79
N TRP A 254 4.66 -9.30 -10.72
CA TRP A 254 4.04 -8.90 -9.47
C TRP A 254 3.89 -10.06 -8.48
N GLN A 255 3.47 -11.22 -9.00
CA GLN A 255 3.26 -12.44 -8.22
C GLN A 255 4.59 -13.07 -7.81
N HIS A 256 5.50 -13.22 -8.78
CA HIS A 256 6.82 -13.81 -8.54
C HIS A 256 7.61 -13.02 -7.47
N ASN A 257 7.65 -11.70 -7.61
CA ASN A 257 8.37 -10.82 -6.70
C ASN A 257 7.78 -10.84 -5.28
N ALA A 258 6.45 -10.76 -5.16
CA ALA A 258 5.77 -10.80 -3.87
C ALA A 258 5.94 -12.17 -3.18
N LEU A 259 5.79 -13.28 -3.90
CA LEU A 259 6.04 -14.63 -3.37
C LEU A 259 7.47 -14.78 -2.86
N ARG A 260 8.47 -14.29 -3.62
CA ARG A 260 9.88 -14.32 -3.20
C ARG A 260 10.08 -13.52 -1.92
N ALA A 261 9.61 -12.28 -1.86
CA ALA A 261 9.76 -11.41 -0.69
C ALA A 261 9.12 -12.02 0.57
N ASN A 262 7.89 -12.55 0.46
CA ASN A 262 7.21 -13.22 1.57
C ASN A 262 7.94 -14.49 2.02
N ARG A 263 8.46 -15.30 1.09
CA ARG A 263 9.24 -16.50 1.41
C ARG A 263 10.54 -16.16 2.16
N LEU A 264 11.23 -15.10 1.77
CA LEU A 264 12.45 -14.66 2.45
C LEU A 264 12.16 -14.17 3.87
N ALA A 265 11.08 -13.42 4.07
CA ALA A 265 10.62 -13.02 5.40
C ALA A 265 10.24 -14.24 6.28
N ALA A 266 9.61 -15.25 5.70
CA ALA A 266 9.27 -16.49 6.42
C ALA A 266 10.52 -17.22 6.94
N ARG A 267 11.63 -17.21 6.20
CA ARG A 267 12.91 -17.78 6.65
C ARG A 267 13.44 -17.03 7.87
N ILE A 268 13.38 -15.69 7.86
CA ILE A 268 13.83 -14.86 9.00
C ILE A 268 12.97 -15.14 10.23
N ALA A 269 11.64 -15.16 10.07
CA ALA A 269 10.72 -15.44 11.17
C ALA A 269 10.93 -16.84 11.76
N ALA A 270 11.16 -17.84 10.92
CA ALA A 270 11.42 -19.22 11.34
C ALA A 270 12.76 -19.39 12.07
N ALA A 271 13.76 -18.54 11.80
CA ALA A 271 15.07 -18.62 12.45
C ALA A 271 15.03 -18.16 13.93
N ALA A 272 14.04 -17.36 14.33
CA ALA A 272 13.95 -16.82 15.67
C ALA A 272 12.48 -16.55 16.11
N PRO A 273 11.63 -17.58 16.09
CA PRO A 273 10.18 -17.43 16.31
C PRO A 273 9.83 -16.89 17.70
N GLN A 274 10.69 -17.12 18.70
CA GLN A 274 10.50 -16.64 20.07
C GLN A 274 10.57 -15.12 20.21
N TRP A 275 11.12 -14.43 19.22
CA TRP A 275 11.23 -12.96 19.24
C TRP A 275 10.14 -12.26 18.43
N LEU A 276 9.29 -12.97 17.72
CA LEU A 276 8.22 -12.36 16.95
C LEU A 276 7.27 -11.58 17.85
N SER A 277 7.07 -10.31 17.54
CA SER A 277 6.09 -9.44 18.21
C SER A 277 4.76 -9.38 17.46
N GLU A 278 4.75 -9.75 16.18
CA GLU A 278 3.56 -9.88 15.33
C GLU A 278 3.58 -11.22 14.60
N PRO A 279 2.42 -11.82 14.34
CA PRO A 279 2.30 -12.96 13.43
C PRO A 279 2.79 -12.56 12.03
N LEU A 280 3.65 -13.38 11.43
CA LEU A 280 4.09 -13.13 10.07
C LEU A 280 2.95 -13.40 9.08
N ALA A 281 2.65 -12.42 8.22
CA ALA A 281 1.69 -12.59 7.13
C ALA A 281 2.25 -12.20 5.75
N THR A 282 3.23 -11.29 5.70
CA THR A 282 3.79 -10.78 4.43
C THR A 282 5.32 -10.71 4.48
N ASN A 283 5.90 -9.73 3.78
CA ASN A 283 7.35 -9.52 3.68
C ASN A 283 7.96 -8.71 4.83
N GLN A 284 7.18 -8.38 5.87
CA GLN A 284 7.61 -7.60 7.03
C GLN A 284 7.66 -8.47 8.28
N VAL A 285 8.81 -8.47 8.97
CA VAL A 285 9.05 -9.25 10.19
C VAL A 285 9.28 -8.29 11.34
N PHE A 286 8.48 -8.40 12.39
CA PHE A 286 8.60 -7.61 13.61
C PHE A 286 9.08 -8.49 14.76
N MET A 287 10.14 -8.06 15.46
CA MET A 287 10.78 -8.83 16.54
C MET A 287 11.06 -7.96 17.76
N LYS A 288 10.70 -8.45 18.93
CA LYS A 288 10.99 -7.84 20.24
C LYS A 288 12.35 -8.34 20.74
N LEU A 289 13.42 -7.69 20.29
CA LEU A 289 14.79 -8.13 20.56
C LEU A 289 15.40 -7.53 21.83
N GLY A 290 14.95 -6.35 22.26
CA GLY A 290 15.63 -5.53 23.26
C GLY A 290 16.77 -4.69 22.68
N GLU A 291 17.03 -3.52 23.27
CA GLU A 291 18.04 -2.58 22.79
C GLU A 291 19.45 -3.19 22.79
N GLU A 292 19.74 -4.03 23.78
CA GLU A 292 21.02 -4.70 23.93
C GLU A 292 21.39 -5.63 22.78
N ARG A 293 20.39 -6.12 22.01
CA ARG A 293 20.57 -6.96 20.81
C ARG A 293 20.45 -6.15 19.52
N ILE A 294 19.58 -5.13 19.50
CA ILE A 294 19.40 -4.25 18.34
C ILE A 294 20.70 -3.52 17.99
N VAL A 295 21.37 -2.92 18.99
CA VAL A 295 22.56 -2.11 18.76
C VAL A 295 23.71 -2.90 18.10
N PRO A 296 24.11 -4.09 18.56
CA PRO A 296 25.15 -4.86 17.88
C PRO A 296 24.69 -5.39 16.52
N LEU A 297 23.42 -5.82 16.38
CA LEU A 297 22.88 -6.37 15.12
C LEU A 297 22.84 -5.30 14.02
N SER A 298 22.55 -4.04 14.36
CA SER A 298 22.48 -2.93 13.40
C SER A 298 23.83 -2.55 12.78
N LYS A 299 24.96 -3.04 13.29
CA LYS A 299 26.28 -2.81 12.69
C LYS A 299 26.45 -3.55 11.36
N ASP A 300 25.86 -4.74 11.25
CA ASP A 300 26.00 -5.60 10.08
C ASP A 300 24.76 -5.59 9.18
N PHE A 301 23.59 -5.35 9.79
CA PHE A 301 22.28 -5.40 9.13
C PHE A 301 21.57 -4.05 9.23
N GLY A 302 21.23 -3.46 8.10
CA GLY A 302 20.40 -2.26 8.05
C GLY A 302 18.92 -2.61 8.20
N PHE A 303 18.32 -2.27 9.33
CA PHE A 303 16.89 -2.40 9.62
C PHE A 303 16.42 -1.18 10.42
N TYR A 304 15.12 -1.04 10.66
CA TYR A 304 14.60 0.02 11.51
C TYR A 304 14.27 -0.50 12.92
N PRO A 305 14.80 0.13 13.99
CA PRO A 305 14.10 0.08 15.28
C PRO A 305 12.66 0.54 15.11
N TRP A 306 11.71 -0.10 15.74
CA TRP A 306 10.29 0.16 15.55
C TRP A 306 9.59 0.54 16.85
N GLY A 307 8.53 1.36 16.73
CA GLY A 307 7.83 1.90 17.90
C GLY A 307 8.58 3.04 18.59
N PRO A 308 8.17 3.41 19.80
CA PRO A 308 8.81 4.47 20.60
C PRO A 308 10.27 4.13 20.93
N ALA A 309 11.09 5.15 21.17
CA ALA A 309 12.47 4.97 21.63
C ALA A 309 12.51 4.08 22.88
N GLY A 310 13.41 3.10 22.91
CA GLY A 310 13.50 2.12 24.00
C GLY A 310 12.47 0.98 23.90
N SER A 311 11.67 0.92 22.84
CA SER A 311 10.74 -0.19 22.65
C SER A 311 11.44 -1.54 22.56
N GLY A 312 12.68 -1.58 22.06
CA GLY A 312 13.42 -2.81 21.80
C GLY A 312 12.79 -3.67 20.70
N GLU A 313 11.95 -3.09 19.87
CA GLU A 313 11.37 -3.75 18.70
C GLU A 313 12.13 -3.40 17.43
N ALA A 314 12.32 -4.37 16.53
CA ALA A 314 12.98 -4.23 15.25
C ALA A 314 12.03 -4.66 14.13
N ARG A 315 12.03 -3.90 13.02
CA ARG A 315 11.35 -4.27 11.78
C ARG A 315 12.35 -4.64 10.71
N PHE A 316 12.25 -5.84 10.17
CA PHE A 316 12.98 -6.30 8.99
C PHE A 316 12.01 -6.40 7.81
N VAL A 317 12.39 -5.86 6.66
CA VAL A 317 11.62 -5.94 5.44
C VAL A 317 12.44 -6.64 4.36
N CYS A 318 11.89 -7.71 3.79
CA CYS A 318 12.44 -8.33 2.61
C CYS A 318 11.85 -7.70 1.35
N SER A 319 12.68 -7.35 0.39
CA SER A 319 12.27 -6.96 -0.95
C SER A 319 12.38 -8.14 -1.91
N TRP A 320 11.84 -7.96 -3.11
CA TRP A 320 11.87 -8.98 -4.16
C TRP A 320 13.31 -9.33 -4.60
N ASP A 321 14.26 -8.40 -4.49
CA ASP A 321 15.67 -8.53 -4.87
C ASP A 321 16.61 -8.76 -3.69
N THR A 322 16.10 -8.92 -2.46
CA THR A 322 16.93 -9.24 -1.28
C THR A 322 17.75 -10.50 -1.54
N PRO A 323 19.11 -10.44 -1.42
CA PRO A 323 19.95 -11.61 -1.66
C PRO A 323 19.70 -12.73 -0.65
N ASP A 324 19.68 -13.98 -1.12
CA ASP A 324 19.52 -15.16 -0.24
C ASP A 324 20.62 -15.27 0.81
N GLU A 325 21.87 -14.95 0.44
CA GLU A 325 23.01 -14.92 1.35
C GLU A 325 22.89 -13.88 2.47
N ASP A 326 22.21 -12.77 2.23
CA ASP A 326 21.94 -11.76 3.27
C ASP A 326 20.91 -12.27 4.27
N VAL A 327 19.87 -12.97 3.78
CA VAL A 327 18.88 -13.63 4.64
C VAL A 327 19.52 -14.73 5.46
N ASP A 328 20.37 -15.57 4.87
CA ASP A 328 21.10 -16.64 5.58
C ASP A 328 21.97 -16.07 6.70
N ALA A 329 22.68 -14.98 6.42
CA ALA A 329 23.51 -14.32 7.41
C ALA A 329 22.69 -13.73 8.57
N LEU A 330 21.53 -13.11 8.28
CA LEU A 330 20.62 -12.57 9.30
C LEU A 330 20.01 -13.71 10.14
N CYS A 331 19.56 -14.80 9.51
CA CYS A 331 19.04 -15.98 10.21
C CYS A 331 20.09 -16.57 11.16
N ALA A 332 21.34 -16.72 10.70
CA ALA A 332 22.43 -17.21 11.52
C ALA A 332 22.78 -16.27 12.70
N ALA A 333 22.66 -14.97 12.51
CA ALA A 333 22.86 -13.99 13.58
C ALA A 333 21.72 -14.04 14.62
N LEU A 334 20.47 -14.08 14.18
CA LEU A 334 19.28 -14.16 15.05
C LEU A 334 19.26 -15.46 15.88
N ALA A 335 19.63 -16.59 15.28
CA ALA A 335 19.67 -17.88 15.97
C ALA A 335 20.71 -17.93 17.12
N LYS A 336 21.71 -17.05 17.11
CA LYS A 336 22.74 -16.94 18.17
C LYS A 336 22.32 -16.01 19.32
N LEU A 337 21.23 -15.28 19.17
CA LEU A 337 20.73 -14.39 20.24
C LEU A 337 20.22 -15.25 21.41
N LYS A 338 20.74 -14.96 22.61
CA LYS A 338 20.36 -15.64 23.85
C LYS A 338 19.32 -14.81 24.61
#